data_46224ab9f66150f0cfd2acab4361b942
#
_entry.id   46224ab9f66150f0cfd2acab4361b942
#
_cell.length_a   1.000
_cell.length_b   1.000
_cell.length_c   1.000
_cell.angle_alpha   90.00
_cell.angle_beta   90.00
_cell.angle_gamma   90.00
#
_symmetry.space_group_name_H-M   'P 1'
#
loop_
_entity.id
_entity.type
_entity.pdbx_description
1 polymer ?
#
loop_
_entity_poly.entity_id
_entity_poly.type
_entity_poly.pdbx_seq_one_letter_code
_entity_poly.pdbx_strand_id
1 'polypeptide(L)'
;ALKPEGELTDVAPTILKLMGLPIPSSMTGASLLEHGGDSPAAVKRLLLIILDGWGLCENTKGNLIACTETPVMDRLIASYPSAQLAASGLAVGLPPKTVGNSEAGHLHMGAGRRIYSDRLNIDQAIANHHFDKNQVFISIMKQAKQNGAALHLMGIVSFFSSHGSIEHLFSLMDMAKRLGVSRMYIHAMLGRRGEQAESGARYIR
;
A
#
# COMPACT_ATOMS: atom_id res chain seq x y z
N ALA A 1 16.47 -9.74 -22.96
CA ALA A 1 15.22 -8.94 -22.98
C ALA A 1 14.61 -8.86 -21.59
N LEU A 2 13.60 -8.00 -21.41
CA LEU A 2 12.82 -7.91 -20.16
C LEU A 2 11.44 -8.50 -20.40
N LYS A 3 10.87 -9.08 -19.35
CA LYS A 3 9.44 -9.39 -19.31
C LYS A 3 8.65 -8.08 -19.45
N PRO A 4 7.55 -8.07 -20.20
CA PRO A 4 6.81 -6.83 -20.47
C PRO A 4 6.11 -6.26 -19.23
N GLU A 5 5.81 -7.10 -18.24
CA GLU A 5 5.07 -6.76 -17.04
C GLU A 5 5.72 -7.34 -15.78
N GLY A 6 5.51 -6.67 -14.64
CA GLY A 6 5.97 -7.10 -13.33
C GLY A 6 5.39 -6.25 -12.21
N GLU A 7 6.03 -6.34 -11.06
CA GLU A 7 5.69 -5.56 -9.85
C GLU A 7 6.92 -4.83 -9.32
N LEU A 8 6.71 -3.84 -8.45
CA LEU A 8 7.84 -3.15 -7.80
C LEU A 8 8.73 -4.10 -6.98
N THR A 9 8.19 -5.21 -6.50
CA THR A 9 8.93 -6.27 -5.81
C THR A 9 9.97 -6.97 -6.69
N ASP A 10 9.87 -6.86 -8.00
CA ASP A 10 10.76 -7.51 -8.96
C ASP A 10 12.05 -6.71 -9.23
N VAL A 11 12.09 -5.45 -8.78
CA VAL A 11 13.23 -4.55 -9.03
C VAL A 11 14.50 -5.05 -8.33
N ALA A 12 14.47 -5.31 -7.02
CA ALA A 12 15.65 -5.78 -6.30
C ALA A 12 16.16 -7.15 -6.81
N PRO A 13 15.32 -8.17 -7.03
CA PRO A 13 15.75 -9.42 -7.65
C PRO A 13 16.38 -9.24 -9.03
N THR A 14 15.88 -8.30 -9.84
CA THR A 14 16.43 -7.98 -11.15
C THR A 14 17.83 -7.37 -11.03
N ILE A 15 18.01 -6.43 -10.11
CA ILE A 15 19.31 -5.80 -9.83
C ILE A 15 20.32 -6.85 -9.37
N LEU A 16 19.95 -7.68 -8.38
CA LEU A 16 20.83 -8.71 -7.86
C LEU A 16 21.26 -9.69 -8.95
N LYS A 17 20.32 -10.11 -9.80
CA LYS A 17 20.63 -10.99 -10.92
C LYS A 17 21.56 -10.33 -11.94
N LEU A 18 21.37 -9.05 -12.28
CA LEU A 18 22.27 -8.30 -13.18
C LEU A 18 23.68 -8.19 -12.59
N MET A 19 23.81 -8.06 -11.29
CA MET A 19 25.10 -7.97 -10.61
C MET A 19 25.73 -9.35 -10.32
N GLY A 20 25.08 -10.44 -10.68
CA GLY A 20 25.56 -11.80 -10.38
C GLY A 20 25.54 -12.13 -8.88
N LEU A 21 24.71 -11.45 -8.11
CA LEU A 21 24.57 -11.65 -6.66
C LEU A 21 23.43 -12.63 -6.36
N PRO A 22 23.53 -13.40 -5.27
CA PRO A 22 22.46 -14.31 -4.86
C PRO A 22 21.21 -13.52 -4.43
N ILE A 23 20.05 -14.01 -4.84
CA ILE A 23 18.75 -13.47 -4.40
C ILE A 23 18.40 -14.14 -3.07
N PRO A 24 18.20 -13.37 -1.97
CA PRO A 24 17.79 -13.93 -0.68
C PRO A 24 16.47 -14.69 -0.78
N SER A 25 16.34 -15.81 -0.08
CA SER A 25 15.10 -16.62 -0.05
C SER A 25 13.89 -15.88 0.52
N SER A 26 14.11 -14.81 1.28
CA SER A 26 13.05 -13.92 1.78
C SER A 26 12.45 -13.00 0.71
N MET A 27 13.12 -12.84 -0.44
CA MET A 27 12.57 -12.13 -1.59
C MET A 27 11.68 -13.08 -2.40
N THR A 28 10.43 -12.70 -2.60
CA THR A 28 9.44 -13.47 -3.37
C THR A 28 9.19 -12.90 -4.76
N GLY A 29 9.71 -11.70 -5.03
CA GLY A 29 9.71 -11.10 -6.36
C GLY A 29 10.58 -11.89 -7.33
N ALA A 30 10.28 -11.79 -8.61
CA ALA A 30 10.98 -12.49 -9.68
C ALA A 30 11.79 -11.52 -10.53
N SER A 31 12.98 -11.93 -10.97
CA SER A 31 13.72 -11.11 -11.92
C SER A 31 12.92 -10.86 -13.21
N LEU A 32 12.94 -9.63 -13.68
CA LEU A 32 12.33 -9.21 -14.94
C LEU A 32 13.14 -9.66 -16.17
N LEU A 33 14.36 -10.18 -15.99
CA LEU A 33 15.13 -10.72 -17.10
C LEU A 33 14.46 -11.97 -17.65
N GLU A 34 14.22 -12.00 -18.96
CA GLU A 34 13.70 -13.19 -19.64
C GLU A 34 14.64 -14.38 -19.51
N HIS A 35 14.06 -15.56 -19.39
CA HIS A 35 14.81 -16.83 -19.46
C HIS A 35 14.99 -17.20 -20.93
N GLY A 36 16.21 -17.33 -21.40
CA GLY A 36 16.45 -17.83 -22.78
C GLY A 36 17.70 -17.34 -23.49
N GLY A 37 18.54 -16.57 -22.82
CA GLY A 37 19.87 -16.23 -23.31
C GLY A 37 20.92 -16.50 -22.24
N ASP A 38 22.19 -16.54 -22.64
CA ASP A 38 23.29 -16.55 -21.68
C ASP A 38 23.04 -15.45 -20.64
N SER A 39 23.16 -15.78 -19.36
CA SER A 39 23.06 -14.77 -18.31
C SER A 39 24.02 -13.64 -18.66
N PRO A 40 23.53 -12.37 -18.76
CA PRO A 40 24.46 -11.29 -19.07
C PRO A 40 25.62 -11.35 -18.10
N ALA A 41 26.83 -11.11 -18.58
CA ALA A 41 27.99 -11.04 -17.71
C ALA A 41 27.68 -10.08 -16.56
N ALA A 42 27.99 -10.50 -15.34
CA ALA A 42 27.64 -9.71 -14.15
C ALA A 42 28.22 -8.29 -14.25
N VAL A 43 27.35 -7.30 -14.10
CA VAL A 43 27.78 -5.89 -14.15
C VAL A 43 28.46 -5.50 -12.83
N LYS A 44 29.58 -4.81 -12.90
CA LYS A 44 30.31 -4.37 -11.69
C LYS A 44 29.70 -3.12 -11.05
N ARG A 45 28.94 -2.35 -11.81
CA ARG A 45 28.32 -1.08 -11.36
C ARG A 45 26.93 -0.99 -11.97
N LEU A 46 25.97 -0.56 -11.17
CA LEU A 46 24.60 -0.32 -11.56
C LEU A 46 24.13 1.00 -10.95
N LEU A 47 23.44 1.81 -11.74
CA LEU A 47 22.75 3.02 -11.27
C LEU A 47 21.26 2.82 -11.40
N LEU A 48 20.54 2.86 -10.29
CA LEU A 48 19.08 2.91 -10.24
C LEU A 48 18.62 4.35 -10.09
N ILE A 49 17.83 4.84 -11.03
CA ILE A 49 17.21 6.18 -10.96
C ILE A 49 15.71 5.98 -10.80
N ILE A 50 15.13 6.55 -9.75
CA ILE A 50 13.70 6.48 -9.45
C ILE A 50 13.10 7.86 -9.72
N LEU A 51 12.19 7.92 -10.69
CA LEU A 51 11.37 9.10 -10.97
C LEU A 51 10.05 8.91 -10.23
N ASP A 52 10.03 9.27 -8.94
CA ASP A 52 8.89 9.04 -8.06
C ASP A 52 7.66 9.84 -8.55
N GLY A 53 6.53 9.14 -8.65
CA GLY A 53 5.30 9.69 -9.21
C GLY A 53 5.19 9.66 -10.74
N TRP A 54 6.24 9.27 -11.46
CA TRP A 54 6.18 9.08 -12.90
C TRP A 54 5.47 7.77 -13.23
N GLY A 55 4.25 7.87 -13.79
CA GLY A 55 3.44 6.71 -14.13
C GLY A 55 2.92 6.77 -15.56
N LEU A 56 2.36 5.66 -16.01
CA LEU A 56 1.73 5.51 -17.30
C LEU A 56 0.21 5.68 -17.16
N CYS A 57 -0.36 6.59 -17.96
CA CYS A 57 -1.80 6.81 -18.05
C CYS A 57 -2.13 7.39 -19.41
N GLU A 58 -3.07 6.76 -20.12
CA GLU A 58 -3.51 7.21 -21.45
C GLU A 58 -4.39 8.47 -21.39
N ASN A 59 -5.01 8.73 -20.24
CA ASN A 59 -5.86 9.90 -20.06
C ASN A 59 -5.01 11.18 -20.03
N THR A 60 -5.23 12.09 -20.96
CA THR A 60 -4.52 13.37 -21.08
C THR A 60 -5.07 14.45 -20.14
N LYS A 61 -6.33 14.35 -19.69
CA LYS A 61 -6.94 15.36 -18.83
C LYS A 61 -6.25 15.38 -17.45
N GLY A 62 -5.52 16.46 -17.17
CA GLY A 62 -4.77 16.63 -15.93
C GLY A 62 -3.46 15.82 -15.85
N ASN A 63 -3.06 15.18 -16.93
CA ASN A 63 -1.84 14.39 -17.04
C ASN A 63 -0.76 15.19 -17.78
N LEU A 64 0.02 15.96 -17.05
CA LEU A 64 1.08 16.79 -17.65
C LEU A 64 2.20 15.96 -18.29
N ILE A 65 2.45 14.75 -17.83
CA ILE A 65 3.45 13.84 -18.43
C ILE A 65 3.04 13.49 -19.87
N ALA A 66 1.77 13.15 -20.08
CA ALA A 66 1.25 12.82 -21.41
C ALA A 66 1.10 14.04 -22.35
N CYS A 67 1.03 15.26 -21.79
CA CYS A 67 0.84 16.50 -22.55
C CYS A 67 2.14 17.29 -22.77
N THR A 68 3.25 16.86 -22.21
CA THR A 68 4.54 17.56 -22.30
C THR A 68 5.52 16.74 -23.13
N GLU A 69 6.31 17.41 -23.95
CA GLU A 69 7.41 16.75 -24.68
C GLU A 69 8.47 16.25 -23.68
N THR A 70 8.77 14.94 -23.76
CA THR A 70 9.76 14.29 -22.89
C THR A 70 10.83 13.56 -23.72
N PRO A 71 11.61 14.30 -24.55
CA PRO A 71 12.42 13.70 -25.61
C PRO A 71 13.50 12.72 -25.10
N VAL A 72 13.97 12.90 -23.87
CA VAL A 72 14.94 11.97 -23.26
C VAL A 72 14.25 10.67 -22.87
N MET A 73 13.10 10.75 -22.20
CA MET A 73 12.32 9.56 -21.81
C MET A 73 11.79 8.82 -23.02
N ASP A 74 11.25 9.53 -24.00
CA ASP A 74 10.75 8.97 -25.26
C ASP A 74 11.84 8.16 -25.96
N ARG A 75 13.05 8.73 -26.07
CA ARG A 75 14.21 8.04 -26.65
C ARG A 75 14.63 6.82 -25.83
N LEU A 76 14.63 6.90 -24.48
CA LEU A 76 14.99 5.77 -23.62
C LEU A 76 14.00 4.63 -23.81
N ILE A 77 12.70 4.92 -23.79
CA ILE A 77 11.64 3.91 -23.96
C ILE A 77 11.71 3.27 -25.35
N ALA A 78 11.97 4.05 -26.39
CA ALA A 78 12.07 3.55 -27.76
C ALA A 78 13.34 2.73 -28.05
N SER A 79 14.45 2.99 -27.34
CA SER A 79 15.77 2.43 -27.67
C SER A 79 16.22 1.32 -26.75
N TYR A 80 15.61 1.17 -25.57
CA TYR A 80 16.06 0.21 -24.56
C TYR A 80 14.88 -0.69 -24.10
N PRO A 81 15.20 -1.89 -23.59
CA PRO A 81 14.18 -2.76 -23.03
C PRO A 81 13.41 -2.05 -21.90
N SER A 82 12.10 -2.14 -21.94
CA SER A 82 11.20 -1.54 -20.95
C SER A 82 10.19 -2.57 -20.43
N ALA A 83 9.68 -2.34 -19.23
CA ALA A 83 8.65 -3.14 -18.60
C ALA A 83 7.68 -2.23 -17.84
N GLN A 84 6.42 -2.62 -17.77
CA GLN A 84 5.42 -1.97 -16.92
C GLN A 84 5.36 -2.65 -15.55
N LEU A 85 5.42 -1.86 -14.48
CA LEU A 85 5.40 -2.39 -13.12
C LEU A 85 4.12 -1.95 -12.40
N ALA A 86 3.41 -2.90 -11.81
CA ALA A 86 2.26 -2.60 -10.97
C ALA A 86 2.74 -1.88 -9.69
N ALA A 87 2.23 -0.66 -9.48
CA ALA A 87 2.63 0.24 -8.39
C ALA A 87 1.45 0.68 -7.50
N SER A 88 0.35 -0.09 -7.47
CA SER A 88 -0.86 0.25 -6.71
C SER A 88 -1.56 -0.98 -6.17
N GLY A 89 -2.50 -0.79 -5.24
CA GLY A 89 -3.31 -1.85 -4.68
C GLY A 89 -2.48 -2.99 -4.08
N LEU A 90 -2.90 -4.22 -4.30
CA LEU A 90 -2.28 -5.41 -3.70
C LEU A 90 -0.81 -5.62 -4.10
N ALA A 91 -0.40 -5.14 -5.27
CA ALA A 91 0.99 -5.25 -5.73
C ALA A 91 1.97 -4.49 -4.82
N VAL A 92 1.50 -3.49 -4.12
CA VAL A 92 2.25 -2.71 -3.12
C VAL A 92 1.65 -2.82 -1.71
N GLY A 93 1.01 -3.95 -1.40
CA GLY A 93 0.51 -4.27 -0.06
C GLY A 93 -0.61 -3.35 0.46
N LEU A 94 -1.28 -2.62 -0.43
CA LEU A 94 -2.41 -1.75 -0.11
C LEU A 94 -3.74 -2.43 -0.46
N PRO A 95 -4.87 -1.99 0.09
CA PRO A 95 -6.18 -2.49 -0.30
C PRO A 95 -6.43 -2.40 -1.81
N PRO A 96 -7.25 -3.29 -2.38
CA PRO A 96 -7.58 -3.24 -3.81
C PRO A 96 -8.08 -1.85 -4.25
N LYS A 97 -7.68 -1.42 -5.44
CA LYS A 97 -8.04 -0.11 -6.03
C LYS A 97 -7.52 1.12 -5.24
N THR A 98 -6.64 0.93 -4.26
CA THR A 98 -5.98 2.03 -3.57
C THR A 98 -4.79 2.50 -4.40
N VAL A 99 -4.68 3.80 -4.61
CA VAL A 99 -3.53 4.42 -5.27
C VAL A 99 -2.27 4.15 -4.45
N GLY A 100 -1.16 3.84 -5.13
CA GLY A 100 0.14 3.68 -4.49
C GLY A 100 0.65 4.99 -3.85
N ASN A 101 1.70 4.86 -3.08
CA ASN A 101 2.43 6.00 -2.51
C ASN A 101 3.93 5.69 -2.45
N SER A 102 4.74 6.73 -2.24
CA SER A 102 6.21 6.61 -2.21
C SER A 102 6.70 5.63 -1.15
N GLU A 103 6.11 5.64 0.04
CA GLU A 103 6.49 4.74 1.14
C GLU A 103 6.31 3.27 0.76
N ALA A 104 5.10 2.91 0.33
CA ALA A 104 4.81 1.55 -0.09
C ALA A 104 5.67 1.14 -1.31
N GLY A 105 5.82 2.02 -2.31
CA GLY A 105 6.61 1.74 -3.51
C GLY A 105 8.08 1.46 -3.20
N HIS A 106 8.75 2.32 -2.46
CA HIS A 106 10.15 2.14 -2.09
C HIS A 106 10.37 0.93 -1.20
N LEU A 107 9.45 0.68 -0.25
CA LEU A 107 9.51 -0.49 0.62
C LEU A 107 9.49 -1.79 -0.21
N HIS A 108 8.59 -1.89 -1.18
CA HIS A 108 8.47 -3.08 -2.03
C HIS A 108 9.64 -3.25 -2.97
N MET A 109 10.14 -2.15 -3.57
CA MET A 109 11.35 -2.19 -4.40
C MET A 109 12.56 -2.71 -3.63
N GLY A 110 12.77 -2.23 -2.40
CA GLY A 110 13.93 -2.64 -1.59
C GLY A 110 13.77 -4.03 -0.97
N ALA A 111 12.58 -4.36 -0.49
CA ALA A 111 12.32 -5.64 0.16
C ALA A 111 12.27 -6.83 -0.81
N GLY A 112 12.02 -6.60 -2.10
CA GLY A 112 11.85 -7.66 -3.10
C GLY A 112 10.72 -8.64 -2.77
N ARG A 113 9.74 -8.22 -1.98
CA ARG A 113 8.57 -9.01 -1.57
C ARG A 113 7.40 -8.10 -1.21
N ARG A 114 6.19 -8.63 -1.25
CA ARG A 114 5.01 -7.90 -0.78
C ARG A 114 4.99 -7.81 0.75
N ILE A 115 4.71 -6.60 1.25
CA ILE A 115 4.55 -6.27 2.67
C ILE A 115 3.19 -5.61 2.80
N TYR A 116 2.25 -6.27 3.45
CA TYR A 116 0.90 -5.75 3.59
C TYR A 116 0.87 -4.59 4.58
N SER A 117 0.16 -3.52 4.22
CA SER A 117 -0.07 -2.37 5.09
C SER A 117 -0.91 -2.76 6.30
N ASP A 118 -0.76 -2.02 7.39
CA ASP A 118 -1.57 -2.24 8.60
C ASP A 118 -3.07 -2.16 8.29
N ARG A 119 -3.48 -1.23 7.43
CA ARG A 119 -4.86 -1.14 6.99
C ARG A 119 -5.34 -2.44 6.36
N LEU A 120 -4.60 -3.01 5.39
CA LEU A 120 -4.99 -4.26 4.74
C LEU A 120 -5.00 -5.43 5.73
N ASN A 121 -4.04 -5.47 6.66
CA ASN A 121 -4.00 -6.49 7.71
C ASN A 121 -5.23 -6.40 8.63
N ILE A 122 -5.67 -5.19 9.00
CA ILE A 122 -6.87 -4.98 9.82
C ILE A 122 -8.12 -5.35 9.02
N ASP A 123 -8.24 -4.91 7.76
CA ASP A 123 -9.35 -5.28 6.87
C ASP A 123 -9.51 -6.82 6.80
N GLN A 124 -8.39 -7.54 6.61
CA GLN A 124 -8.38 -9.01 6.60
C GLN A 124 -8.74 -9.61 7.96
N ALA A 125 -8.25 -9.04 9.05
CA ALA A 125 -8.57 -9.52 10.39
C ALA A 125 -10.07 -9.36 10.71
N ILE A 126 -10.70 -8.28 10.25
CA ILE A 126 -12.15 -8.07 10.37
C ILE A 126 -12.89 -9.10 9.51
N ALA A 127 -12.52 -9.24 8.24
CA ALA A 127 -13.17 -10.17 7.32
C ALA A 127 -13.10 -11.64 7.78
N ASN A 128 -11.99 -12.02 8.41
CA ASN A 128 -11.76 -13.37 8.94
C ASN A 128 -12.19 -13.56 10.40
N HIS A 129 -12.87 -12.59 10.99
CA HIS A 129 -13.29 -12.61 12.42
C HIS A 129 -12.15 -12.82 13.43
N HIS A 130 -10.92 -12.45 13.08
CA HIS A 130 -9.79 -12.43 14.00
C HIS A 130 -9.73 -11.14 14.83
N PHE A 131 -10.22 -10.03 14.27
CA PHE A 131 -10.27 -8.74 14.94
C PHE A 131 -11.04 -8.80 16.25
N ASP A 132 -12.20 -9.45 16.24
CA ASP A 132 -13.07 -9.64 17.40
C ASP A 132 -12.46 -10.52 18.53
N LYS A 133 -11.40 -11.25 18.21
CA LYS A 133 -10.68 -12.12 19.15
C LYS A 133 -9.45 -11.46 19.76
N ASN A 134 -9.19 -10.19 19.43
CA ASN A 134 -8.04 -9.46 19.97
C ASN A 134 -8.21 -9.29 21.49
N GLN A 135 -7.34 -9.94 22.25
CA GLN A 135 -7.44 -10.02 23.71
C GLN A 135 -7.21 -8.66 24.39
N VAL A 136 -6.44 -7.76 23.77
CA VAL A 136 -6.20 -6.42 24.28
C VAL A 136 -7.51 -5.62 24.22
N PHE A 137 -8.20 -5.62 23.08
CA PHE A 137 -9.49 -4.93 22.92
C PHE A 137 -10.54 -5.52 23.87
N ILE A 138 -10.64 -6.85 23.94
CA ILE A 138 -11.56 -7.54 24.83
C ILE A 138 -11.30 -7.14 26.30
N SER A 139 -10.05 -7.14 26.73
CA SER A 139 -9.68 -6.80 28.11
C SER A 139 -10.06 -5.36 28.46
N ILE A 140 -9.70 -4.40 27.61
CA ILE A 140 -10.01 -2.97 27.83
C ILE A 140 -11.52 -2.74 27.88
N MET A 141 -12.28 -3.32 26.95
CA MET A 141 -13.73 -3.16 26.89
C MET A 141 -14.43 -3.81 28.09
N LYS A 142 -13.98 -5.00 28.54
CA LYS A 142 -14.48 -5.63 29.76
C LYS A 142 -14.17 -4.79 31.00
N GLN A 143 -12.97 -4.24 31.10
CA GLN A 143 -12.59 -3.37 32.22
C GLN A 143 -13.42 -2.08 32.25
N ALA A 144 -13.65 -1.45 31.09
CA ALA A 144 -14.53 -0.28 30.98
C ALA A 144 -15.94 -0.59 31.47
N LYS A 145 -16.50 -1.74 31.06
CA LYS A 145 -17.80 -2.21 31.53
C LYS A 145 -17.83 -2.44 33.04
N GLN A 146 -16.86 -3.18 33.58
CA GLN A 146 -16.81 -3.54 35.02
C GLN A 146 -16.70 -2.31 35.92
N ASN A 147 -15.95 -1.30 35.49
CA ASN A 147 -15.72 -0.07 36.24
C ASN A 147 -16.78 1.02 35.97
N GLY A 148 -17.79 0.76 35.14
CA GLY A 148 -18.72 1.77 34.69
C GLY A 148 -18.03 2.95 33.98
N ALA A 149 -16.84 2.72 33.42
CA ALA A 149 -16.04 3.75 32.76
C ALA A 149 -16.48 3.97 31.30
N ALA A 150 -16.09 5.09 30.73
CA ALA A 150 -16.29 5.36 29.31
C ALA A 150 -15.16 4.77 28.47
N LEU A 151 -15.51 4.26 27.29
CA LEU A 151 -14.56 3.88 26.27
C LEU A 151 -14.38 5.05 25.30
N HIS A 152 -13.15 5.44 25.05
CA HIS A 152 -12.79 6.49 24.11
C HIS A 152 -12.13 5.85 22.88
N LEU A 153 -12.70 6.07 21.70
CA LEU A 153 -12.14 5.66 20.41
C LEU A 153 -11.60 6.91 19.69
N MET A 154 -10.35 6.86 19.25
CA MET A 154 -9.72 7.98 18.56
C MET A 154 -9.13 7.50 17.24
N GLY A 155 -9.40 8.22 16.15
CA GLY A 155 -8.85 7.85 14.85
C GLY A 155 -9.39 8.68 13.68
N ILE A 156 -8.89 8.36 12.50
CA ILE A 156 -9.32 8.96 11.25
C ILE A 156 -10.68 8.41 10.87
N VAL A 157 -11.63 9.31 10.65
CA VAL A 157 -12.97 8.98 10.15
C VAL A 157 -13.03 9.34 8.67
N SER A 158 -12.81 8.34 7.81
CA SER A 158 -12.77 8.47 6.37
C SER A 158 -12.97 7.13 5.69
N PHE A 159 -13.63 7.12 4.54
CA PHE A 159 -13.72 5.93 3.66
C PHE A 159 -12.48 5.74 2.80
N PHE A 160 -11.71 6.79 2.53
CA PHE A 160 -10.66 6.81 1.50
C PHE A 160 -9.23 6.87 2.06
N SER A 161 -9.04 6.84 3.38
CA SER A 161 -7.71 6.94 3.97
C SER A 161 -6.86 5.69 3.75
N SER A 162 -5.57 5.88 3.41
CA SER A 162 -4.58 4.80 3.41
C SER A 162 -4.14 4.40 4.83
N HIS A 163 -4.42 5.24 5.84
CA HIS A 163 -3.97 5.05 7.23
C HIS A 163 -5.06 4.52 8.17
N GLY A 164 -6.31 4.45 7.72
CA GLY A 164 -7.42 3.94 8.51
C GLY A 164 -8.72 3.92 7.71
N SER A 165 -9.73 3.27 8.24
CA SER A 165 -11.05 3.18 7.62
C SER A 165 -12.13 3.38 8.66
N ILE A 166 -13.22 4.03 8.28
CA ILE A 166 -14.41 4.14 9.13
C ILE A 166 -14.98 2.77 9.48
N GLU A 167 -14.79 1.76 8.63
CA GLU A 167 -15.19 0.38 8.87
C GLU A 167 -14.47 -0.24 10.08
N HIS A 168 -13.21 0.17 10.33
CA HIS A 168 -12.47 -0.23 11.53
C HIS A 168 -13.12 0.34 12.78
N LEU A 169 -13.57 1.60 12.73
CA LEU A 169 -14.30 2.24 13.82
C LEU A 169 -15.62 1.51 14.09
N PHE A 170 -16.40 1.21 13.04
CA PHE A 170 -17.64 0.46 13.18
C PHE A 170 -17.42 -0.92 13.79
N SER A 171 -16.36 -1.62 13.39
CA SER A 171 -16.00 -2.92 13.98
C SER A 171 -15.68 -2.82 15.47
N LEU A 172 -14.97 -1.76 15.91
CA LEU A 172 -14.71 -1.50 17.33
C LEU A 172 -15.99 -1.14 18.09
N MET A 173 -16.88 -0.34 17.51
CA MET A 173 -18.16 0.03 18.11
C MET A 173 -19.05 -1.19 18.31
N ASP A 174 -19.16 -2.05 17.30
CA ASP A 174 -19.94 -3.29 17.38
C ASP A 174 -19.36 -4.25 18.43
N MET A 175 -18.04 -4.36 18.50
CA MET A 175 -17.38 -5.16 19.51
C MET A 175 -17.66 -4.64 20.92
N ALA A 176 -17.56 -3.33 21.13
CA ALA A 176 -17.87 -2.68 22.41
C ALA A 176 -19.32 -2.90 22.83
N LYS A 177 -20.26 -2.76 21.87
CA LYS A 177 -21.69 -3.02 22.07
C LYS A 177 -21.95 -4.47 22.49
N ARG A 178 -21.36 -5.44 21.78
CA ARG A 178 -21.49 -6.89 22.12
C ARG A 178 -20.94 -7.21 23.50
N LEU A 179 -19.87 -6.54 23.93
CA LEU A 179 -19.28 -6.72 25.26
C LEU A 179 -20.01 -5.93 26.35
N GLY A 180 -21.00 -5.12 26.00
CA GLY A 180 -21.88 -4.42 26.94
C GLY A 180 -21.26 -3.15 27.53
N VAL A 181 -20.40 -2.46 26.79
CA VAL A 181 -19.91 -1.11 27.15
C VAL A 181 -21.05 -0.11 26.98
N SER A 182 -21.42 0.59 28.04
CA SER A 182 -22.60 1.48 28.08
C SER A 182 -22.31 2.90 27.62
N ARG A 183 -21.07 3.37 27.78
CA ARG A 183 -20.66 4.73 27.40
C ARG A 183 -19.46 4.69 26.46
N MET A 184 -19.61 5.29 25.27
CA MET A 184 -18.57 5.35 24.25
C MET A 184 -18.49 6.74 23.67
N TYR A 185 -17.28 7.27 23.53
CA TYR A 185 -17.00 8.57 22.91
C TYR A 185 -16.03 8.38 21.73
N ILE A 186 -16.33 9.04 20.63
CA ILE A 186 -15.53 9.00 19.42
C ILE A 186 -14.83 10.35 19.25
N HIS A 187 -13.49 10.31 19.18
CA HIS A 187 -12.65 11.46 18.86
C HIS A 187 -12.28 11.40 17.39
N ALA A 188 -13.14 11.93 16.54
CA ALA A 188 -13.01 11.86 15.09
C ALA A 188 -11.95 12.84 14.58
N MET A 189 -10.93 12.34 13.89
CA MET A 189 -10.00 13.13 13.11
C MET A 189 -10.54 13.27 11.69
N LEU A 190 -10.96 14.46 11.31
CA LEU A 190 -11.57 14.77 10.02
C LEU A 190 -10.60 15.56 9.13
N GLY A 191 -10.86 15.51 7.83
CA GLY A 191 -10.10 16.25 6.84
C GLY A 191 -8.80 15.58 6.46
N ARG A 192 -8.74 15.14 5.22
CA ARG A 192 -7.61 14.41 4.66
C ARG A 192 -7.23 14.96 3.29
N ARG A 193 -5.94 14.85 2.92
CA ARG A 193 -5.50 15.12 1.56
C ARG A 193 -6.29 14.24 0.57
N GLY A 194 -6.90 14.84 -0.44
CA GLY A 194 -7.66 14.16 -1.48
C GLY A 194 -9.15 13.96 -1.19
N GLU A 195 -9.64 14.34 -0.01
CA GLU A 195 -11.08 14.45 0.25
C GLU A 195 -11.62 15.80 -0.19
N GLN A 196 -12.90 15.80 -0.56
CA GLN A 196 -13.59 17.06 -0.84
C GLN A 196 -13.70 17.89 0.42
N ALA A 197 -13.61 19.20 0.29
CA ALA A 197 -13.88 20.12 1.39
C ALA A 197 -15.26 19.81 2.01
N GLU A 198 -15.35 19.90 3.34
CA GLU A 198 -16.58 19.65 4.12
C GLU A 198 -17.11 18.20 4.11
N SER A 199 -16.41 17.26 3.46
CA SER A 199 -16.83 15.84 3.45
C SER A 199 -16.90 15.25 4.86
N GLY A 200 -16.10 15.71 5.80
CA GLY A 200 -16.08 15.24 7.19
C GLY A 200 -17.45 15.34 7.88
N ALA A 201 -18.24 16.35 7.58
CA ALA A 201 -19.60 16.51 8.13
C ALA A 201 -20.54 15.36 7.71
N ARG A 202 -20.30 14.72 6.56
CA ARG A 202 -21.10 13.58 6.07
C ARG A 202 -20.79 12.29 6.81
N TYR A 203 -19.58 12.17 7.39
CA TYR A 203 -19.17 10.98 8.13
C TYR A 203 -19.66 10.97 9.57
N ILE A 204 -20.10 12.11 10.10
CA ILE A 204 -20.57 12.26 11.49
C ILE A 204 -22.10 12.20 11.58
N ARG A 205 -22.81 12.42 10.51
CA ARG A 205 -24.28 12.35 10.43
C ARG A 205 -24.76 10.93 10.24
#